data_53da55c93b46bf1f6f7350ecc26731d7
#
_entry.id   53da55c93b46bf1f6f7350ecc26731d7
#
_cell.length_a   1.000
_cell.length_b   1.000
_cell.length_c   1.000
_cell.angle_alpha   90.00
_cell.angle_beta   90.00
_cell.angle_gamma   90.00
#
_symmetry.space_group_name_H-M   'P 1'
#
loop_
_entity.id
_entity.type
_entity.pdbx_description
1 polymer ?
#
loop_
_entity_poly.entity_id
_entity_poly.type
_entity_poly.pdbx_seq_one_letter_code
_entity_poly.pdbx_strand_id
1 'polypeptide(L)'
;MSYKIEIEDLNAWFGNNHVLKDINMKIRENAVTAIIGPSGCGKTTLIRCLNRMHELVPGARISGRVLLDGRDIYSDGVDPVTVRRRIGMVFQKPNPFPMMSVHDNVAAGLKLNGMKDKQRLDKTVEKSLKLAILWDEVQKELDKSGASLSGGQQQRLCIARALAVEPEVILMDEPCSALDPTATAKIEKLIRTLGESYTVVIVTHNMQQAARVADFTAFLYLGELVEYGDTSTIFENPRNKLTENYITGKFG
;
A
#
# COMPACT_ATOMS: atom_id res chain seq x y z
N MET A 1 -20.66 -9.37 2.14
CA MET A 1 -19.37 -8.66 2.21
C MET A 1 -18.49 -9.24 1.12
N SER A 2 -17.94 -8.38 0.23
CA SER A 2 -17.11 -8.82 -0.90
C SER A 2 -15.62 -8.80 -0.53
N TYR A 3 -14.85 -9.67 -1.18
CA TYR A 3 -13.40 -9.66 -1.11
C TYR A 3 -12.85 -9.01 -2.39
N LYS A 4 -11.92 -8.09 -2.23
CA LYS A 4 -11.28 -7.39 -3.35
C LYS A 4 -10.10 -8.17 -3.90
N ILE A 5 -9.28 -8.73 -2.98
CA ILE A 5 -8.14 -9.58 -3.35
C ILE A 5 -8.27 -10.91 -2.61
N GLU A 6 -8.08 -12.01 -3.34
CA GLU A 6 -7.95 -13.35 -2.76
C GLU A 6 -6.59 -13.92 -3.13
N ILE A 7 -5.91 -14.44 -2.12
CA ILE A 7 -4.56 -15.01 -2.24
C ILE A 7 -4.70 -16.49 -1.93
N GLU A 8 -4.24 -17.35 -2.85
CA GLU A 8 -4.36 -18.79 -2.76
C GLU A 8 -2.99 -19.45 -2.99
N ASP A 9 -2.51 -20.14 -1.96
CA ASP A 9 -1.26 -20.88 -1.93
C ASP A 9 -0.07 -20.09 -2.49
N LEU A 10 -0.02 -18.78 -2.21
CA LEU A 10 1.00 -17.91 -2.74
C LEU A 10 2.35 -18.21 -2.11
N ASN A 11 3.29 -18.57 -2.96
CA ASN A 11 4.70 -18.72 -2.63
C ASN A 11 5.54 -17.73 -3.43
N ALA A 12 6.60 -17.19 -2.85
CA ALA A 12 7.50 -16.26 -3.53
C ALA A 12 8.96 -16.52 -3.18
N TRP A 13 9.82 -16.38 -4.20
CA TRP A 13 11.27 -16.60 -4.07
C TRP A 13 12.07 -15.45 -4.67
N PHE A 14 13.28 -15.27 -4.15
CA PHE A 14 14.38 -14.55 -4.78
C PHE A 14 15.53 -15.55 -5.00
N GLY A 15 15.77 -15.97 -6.24
CA GLY A 15 16.66 -17.08 -6.53
C GLY A 15 16.23 -18.36 -5.79
N ASN A 16 17.09 -18.85 -4.88
CA ASN A 16 16.78 -20.03 -4.06
C ASN A 16 16.16 -19.69 -2.70
N ASN A 17 16.06 -18.40 -2.34
CA ASN A 17 15.50 -17.99 -1.07
C ASN A 17 13.96 -17.99 -1.13
N HIS A 18 13.31 -18.89 -0.39
CA HIS A 18 11.85 -18.99 -0.26
C HIS A 18 11.37 -18.01 0.80
N VAL A 19 10.81 -16.89 0.37
CA VAL A 19 10.46 -15.76 1.23
C VAL A 19 9.01 -15.78 1.69
N LEU A 20 8.07 -16.20 0.83
CA LEU A 20 6.65 -16.40 1.21
C LEU A 20 6.29 -17.85 1.01
N LYS A 21 5.56 -18.42 1.97
CA LYS A 21 5.27 -19.85 2.05
C LYS A 21 3.77 -20.06 2.25
N ASP A 22 3.11 -20.58 1.23
CA ASP A 22 1.71 -21.01 1.24
C ASP A 22 0.75 -19.97 1.83
N ILE A 23 0.90 -18.69 1.45
CA ILE A 23 0.05 -17.62 1.94
C ILE A 23 -1.35 -17.77 1.38
N ASN A 24 -2.33 -17.89 2.28
CA ASN A 24 -3.76 -17.93 1.99
C ASN A 24 -4.45 -16.80 2.75
N MET A 25 -5.04 -15.82 2.04
CA MET A 25 -5.61 -14.63 2.67
C MET A 25 -6.65 -14.00 1.77
N LYS A 26 -7.70 -13.42 2.37
CA LYS A 26 -8.75 -12.69 1.63
C LYS A 26 -8.86 -11.27 2.15
N ILE A 27 -8.58 -10.29 1.30
CA ILE A 27 -8.61 -8.86 1.63
C ILE A 27 -9.98 -8.31 1.30
N ARG A 28 -10.64 -7.70 2.27
CA ARG A 28 -11.98 -7.15 2.10
C ARG A 28 -11.96 -5.86 1.29
N GLU A 29 -13.00 -5.70 0.48
CA GLU A 29 -13.25 -4.47 -0.28
C GLU A 29 -13.62 -3.32 0.66
N ASN A 30 -13.14 -2.09 0.33
CA ASN A 30 -13.42 -0.86 1.07
C ASN A 30 -13.15 -1.01 2.58
N ALA A 31 -11.96 -1.49 2.89
CA ALA A 31 -11.47 -1.66 4.24
C ALA A 31 -9.95 -1.46 4.29
N VAL A 32 -9.43 -1.20 5.46
CA VAL A 32 -7.98 -1.12 5.71
C VAL A 32 -7.50 -2.43 6.29
N THR A 33 -6.58 -3.10 5.60
CA THR A 33 -5.90 -4.30 6.10
C THR A 33 -4.45 -3.98 6.43
N ALA A 34 -4.03 -4.17 7.67
CA ALA A 34 -2.63 -4.06 8.08
C ALA A 34 -1.92 -5.42 7.99
N ILE A 35 -0.69 -5.41 7.50
CA ILE A 35 0.23 -6.55 7.55
C ILE A 35 1.34 -6.18 8.53
N ILE A 36 1.41 -6.88 9.67
CA ILE A 36 2.40 -6.67 10.72
C ILE A 36 3.35 -7.87 10.80
N GLY A 37 4.50 -7.68 11.45
CA GLY A 37 5.49 -8.72 11.68
C GLY A 37 6.90 -8.15 11.77
N PRO A 38 7.89 -8.94 12.22
CA PRO A 38 9.28 -8.50 12.36
C PRO A 38 9.91 -8.14 11.02
N SER A 39 11.03 -7.40 11.08
CA SER A 39 11.79 -7.05 9.87
C SER A 39 12.26 -8.31 9.15
N GLY A 40 12.19 -8.30 7.82
CA GLY A 40 12.62 -9.43 6.99
C GLY A 40 11.65 -10.61 6.90
N CYS A 41 10.48 -10.59 7.56
CA CYS A 41 9.52 -11.71 7.49
C CYS A 41 8.72 -11.83 6.19
N GLY A 42 8.92 -10.94 5.19
CA GLY A 42 8.29 -11.04 3.87
C GLY A 42 7.16 -10.04 3.58
N LYS A 43 6.81 -9.09 4.48
CA LYS A 43 5.70 -8.14 4.33
C LYS A 43 5.75 -7.34 3.00
N THR A 44 6.89 -6.69 2.74
CA THR A 44 7.10 -5.94 1.49
C THR A 44 7.03 -6.85 0.26
N THR A 45 7.52 -8.09 0.38
CA THR A 45 7.41 -9.09 -0.71
C THR A 45 5.95 -9.43 -0.97
N LEU A 46 5.16 -9.64 0.09
CA LEU A 46 3.74 -9.96 -0.05
C LEU A 46 2.99 -8.86 -0.79
N ILE A 47 3.09 -7.59 -0.37
CA ILE A 47 2.37 -6.52 -1.07
C ILE A 47 2.87 -6.31 -2.50
N ARG A 48 4.18 -6.54 -2.79
CA ARG A 48 4.71 -6.49 -4.16
C ARG A 48 4.20 -7.63 -5.04
N CYS A 49 3.84 -8.76 -4.48
CA CYS A 49 3.16 -9.81 -5.22
C CYS A 49 1.72 -9.41 -5.60
N LEU A 50 1.03 -8.60 -4.77
CA LEU A 50 -0.34 -8.19 -5.04
C LEU A 50 -0.48 -7.28 -6.29
N ASN A 51 0.58 -6.60 -6.72
CA ASN A 51 0.58 -5.72 -7.90
C ASN A 51 1.63 -6.09 -8.96
N ARG A 52 2.16 -7.30 -8.91
CA ARG A 52 3.17 -7.80 -9.86
C ARG A 52 4.48 -7.01 -9.87
N MET A 53 4.80 -6.28 -8.79
CA MET A 53 6.11 -5.62 -8.68
C MET A 53 7.23 -6.58 -8.25
N HIS A 54 6.89 -7.74 -7.68
CA HIS A 54 7.86 -8.76 -7.32
C HIS A 54 8.65 -9.25 -8.55
N GLU A 55 7.97 -9.47 -9.68
CA GLU A 55 8.57 -9.95 -10.94
C GLU A 55 9.58 -9.00 -11.59
N LEU A 56 9.66 -7.73 -11.12
CA LEU A 56 10.67 -6.77 -11.60
C LEU A 56 12.06 -7.03 -11.00
N VAL A 57 12.16 -7.87 -9.98
CA VAL A 57 13.42 -8.21 -9.35
C VAL A 57 14.05 -9.41 -10.08
N PRO A 58 15.31 -9.30 -10.55
CA PRO A 58 15.97 -10.41 -11.21
C PRO A 58 15.98 -11.68 -10.35
N GLY A 59 15.60 -12.82 -10.94
CA GLY A 59 15.52 -14.10 -10.24
C GLY A 59 14.31 -14.26 -9.30
N ALA A 60 13.40 -13.28 -9.27
CA ALA A 60 12.14 -13.42 -8.54
C ALA A 60 11.20 -14.38 -9.29
N ARG A 61 10.49 -15.20 -8.52
CA ARG A 61 9.43 -16.08 -9.02
C ARG A 61 8.35 -16.24 -8.00
N ILE A 62 7.16 -16.60 -8.45
CA ILE A 62 6.01 -16.94 -7.60
C ILE A 62 5.37 -18.25 -8.06
N SER A 63 4.58 -18.87 -7.19
CA SER A 63 3.55 -19.85 -7.51
C SER A 63 2.30 -19.58 -6.67
N GLY A 64 1.21 -20.26 -6.95
CA GLY A 64 -0.09 -19.96 -6.38
C GLY A 64 -0.82 -18.91 -7.20
N ARG A 65 -1.87 -18.29 -6.63
CA ARG A 65 -2.73 -17.35 -7.34
C ARG A 65 -2.97 -16.09 -6.52
N VAL A 66 -3.12 -14.97 -7.21
CA VAL A 66 -3.60 -13.70 -6.64
C VAL A 66 -4.76 -13.23 -7.49
N LEU A 67 -5.95 -13.26 -6.93
CA LEU A 67 -7.17 -12.89 -7.64
C LEU A 67 -7.57 -11.47 -7.27
N LEU A 68 -7.79 -10.62 -8.26
CA LEU A 68 -8.41 -9.31 -8.13
C LEU A 68 -9.81 -9.38 -8.74
N ASP A 69 -10.87 -9.19 -7.94
CA ASP A 69 -12.26 -9.40 -8.35
C ASP A 69 -12.48 -10.79 -8.99
N GLY A 70 -11.90 -11.85 -8.40
CA GLY A 70 -12.00 -13.22 -8.88
C GLY A 70 -11.17 -13.55 -10.14
N ARG A 71 -10.37 -12.61 -10.68
CA ARG A 71 -9.49 -12.84 -11.84
C ARG A 71 -8.04 -12.92 -11.41
N ASP A 72 -7.37 -13.99 -11.76
CA ASP A 72 -5.95 -14.15 -11.45
C ASP A 72 -5.11 -13.13 -12.22
N ILE A 73 -4.39 -12.27 -11.46
CA ILE A 73 -3.54 -11.22 -12.02
C ILE A 73 -2.26 -11.76 -12.68
N TYR A 74 -1.93 -13.04 -12.47
CA TYR A 74 -0.76 -13.71 -13.04
C TYR A 74 -1.12 -14.65 -14.19
N SER A 75 -2.41 -14.76 -14.57
CA SER A 75 -2.82 -15.60 -15.70
C SER A 75 -2.25 -15.07 -17.02
N ASP A 76 -2.09 -15.99 -17.98
CA ASP A 76 -1.60 -15.66 -19.31
C ASP A 76 -2.43 -14.55 -19.98
N GLY A 77 -1.73 -13.61 -20.62
CA GLY A 77 -2.36 -12.48 -21.31
C GLY A 77 -2.76 -11.30 -20.41
N VAL A 78 -2.63 -11.38 -19.09
CA VAL A 78 -2.86 -10.24 -18.21
C VAL A 78 -1.66 -9.29 -18.25
N ASP A 79 -1.92 -8.06 -18.71
CA ASP A 79 -0.89 -7.00 -18.77
C ASP A 79 -0.55 -6.47 -17.37
N PRO A 80 0.73 -6.54 -16.93
CA PRO A 80 1.17 -6.00 -15.64
C PRO A 80 0.91 -4.51 -15.46
N VAL A 81 0.93 -3.72 -16.54
CA VAL A 81 0.68 -2.27 -16.48
C VAL A 81 -0.77 -2.02 -16.06
N THR A 82 -1.70 -2.77 -16.64
CA THR A 82 -3.12 -2.71 -16.27
C THR A 82 -3.33 -3.09 -14.80
N VAL A 83 -2.65 -4.14 -14.31
CA VAL A 83 -2.72 -4.53 -12.89
C VAL A 83 -2.20 -3.40 -11.99
N ARG A 84 -1.02 -2.83 -12.30
CA ARG A 84 -0.41 -1.74 -11.50
C ARG A 84 -1.21 -0.44 -11.54
N ARG A 85 -2.02 -0.22 -12.57
CA ARG A 85 -2.95 0.89 -12.63
C ARG A 85 -4.12 0.70 -11.67
N ARG A 86 -4.66 -0.53 -11.56
CA ARG A 86 -5.76 -0.88 -10.65
C ARG A 86 -5.28 -1.00 -9.21
N ILE A 87 -4.03 -1.43 -8.98
CA ILE A 87 -3.42 -1.62 -7.66
C ILE A 87 -2.22 -0.68 -7.54
N GLY A 88 -2.47 0.53 -7.03
CA GLY A 88 -1.46 1.55 -6.81
C GLY A 88 -0.54 1.21 -5.63
N MET A 89 0.69 1.74 -5.64
CA MET A 89 1.67 1.51 -4.56
C MET A 89 2.31 2.80 -4.09
N VAL A 90 2.39 2.94 -2.77
CA VAL A 90 3.11 3.99 -2.06
C VAL A 90 4.29 3.34 -1.35
N PHE A 91 5.50 3.83 -1.60
CA PHE A 91 6.74 3.25 -1.08
C PHE A 91 7.11 3.82 0.28
N GLN A 92 7.92 3.09 1.02
CA GLN A 92 8.44 3.47 2.33
C GLN A 92 9.17 4.83 2.30
N LYS A 93 10.08 5.01 1.32
CA LYS A 93 10.73 6.30 1.08
C LYS A 93 9.92 7.09 0.08
N PRO A 94 9.55 8.35 0.39
CA PRO A 94 8.93 9.22 -0.58
C PRO A 94 9.78 9.29 -1.86
N ASN A 95 9.13 9.16 -3.00
CA ASN A 95 9.80 9.14 -4.31
C ASN A 95 9.11 10.08 -5.32
N PRO A 96 8.93 11.37 -4.99
CA PRO A 96 8.46 12.30 -5.99
C PRO A 96 9.44 12.36 -7.17
N PHE A 97 8.93 12.60 -8.36
CA PHE A 97 9.79 12.81 -9.53
C PHE A 97 10.50 14.15 -9.35
N PRO A 98 11.83 14.20 -9.18
CA PRO A 98 12.53 15.39 -8.71
C PRO A 98 12.55 16.54 -9.73
N MET A 99 12.46 16.20 -11.03
CA MET A 99 12.41 17.18 -12.13
C MET A 99 10.99 17.65 -12.46
N MET A 100 9.98 17.16 -11.75
CA MET A 100 8.59 17.52 -11.96
C MET A 100 8.09 18.44 -10.85
N SER A 101 7.19 19.36 -11.23
CA SER A 101 6.45 20.17 -10.27
C SER A 101 5.52 19.33 -9.38
N VAL A 102 4.96 19.93 -8.34
CA VAL A 102 3.91 19.31 -7.52
C VAL A 102 2.74 18.87 -8.40
N HIS A 103 2.26 19.78 -9.27
CA HIS A 103 1.21 19.48 -10.24
C HIS A 103 1.57 18.30 -11.14
N ASP A 104 2.74 18.35 -11.77
CA ASP A 104 3.15 17.33 -12.73
C ASP A 104 3.42 15.97 -12.09
N ASN A 105 3.88 15.94 -10.84
CA ASN A 105 3.98 14.70 -10.09
C ASN A 105 2.62 13.99 -9.99
N VAL A 106 1.57 14.72 -9.62
CA VAL A 106 0.23 14.14 -9.48
C VAL A 106 -0.34 13.79 -10.86
N ALA A 107 -0.15 14.65 -11.85
CA ALA A 107 -0.65 14.47 -13.21
C ALA A 107 0.09 13.38 -14.02
N ALA A 108 1.25 12.90 -13.55
CA ALA A 108 2.14 12.03 -14.33
C ALA A 108 1.43 10.78 -14.87
N GLY A 109 0.74 10.05 -14.01
CA GLY A 109 0.01 8.84 -14.40
C GLY A 109 -1.13 9.11 -15.39
N LEU A 110 -1.82 10.24 -15.23
CA LEU A 110 -2.90 10.66 -16.14
C LEU A 110 -2.35 10.99 -17.53
N LYS A 111 -1.23 11.74 -17.61
CA LYS A 111 -0.55 12.08 -18.85
C LYS A 111 -0.04 10.83 -19.58
N LEU A 112 0.55 9.88 -18.85
CA LEU A 112 1.00 8.59 -19.40
C LEU A 112 -0.16 7.76 -19.95
N ASN A 113 -1.36 7.88 -19.35
CA ASN A 113 -2.59 7.25 -19.84
C ASN A 113 -3.27 8.05 -20.97
N GLY A 114 -2.59 9.05 -21.54
CA GLY A 114 -3.06 9.80 -22.71
C GLY A 114 -4.03 10.94 -22.41
N MET A 115 -4.24 11.35 -21.15
CA MET A 115 -5.08 12.50 -20.82
C MET A 115 -4.38 13.78 -21.24
N LYS A 116 -5.00 14.53 -22.18
CA LYS A 116 -4.48 15.79 -22.74
C LYS A 116 -5.31 17.02 -22.33
N ASP A 117 -6.51 16.82 -21.86
CA ASP A 117 -7.41 17.88 -21.42
C ASP A 117 -6.88 18.54 -20.14
N LYS A 118 -6.40 19.78 -20.30
CA LYS A 118 -5.80 20.55 -19.20
C LYS A 118 -6.79 20.79 -18.05
N GLN A 119 -8.04 21.15 -18.35
CA GLN A 119 -9.02 21.44 -17.31
C GLN A 119 -9.34 20.18 -16.48
N ARG A 120 -9.42 19.04 -17.14
CA ARG A 120 -9.64 17.75 -16.47
C ARG A 120 -8.42 17.33 -15.65
N LEU A 121 -7.20 17.56 -16.17
CA LEU A 121 -5.96 17.34 -15.41
C LEU A 121 -5.94 18.18 -14.14
N ASP A 122 -6.15 19.49 -14.25
CA ASP A 122 -6.10 20.43 -13.14
C ASP A 122 -7.15 20.06 -12.06
N LYS A 123 -8.38 19.73 -12.45
CA LYS A 123 -9.42 19.25 -11.52
C LYS A 123 -9.05 17.96 -10.82
N THR A 124 -8.46 17.01 -11.53
CA THR A 124 -8.06 15.72 -10.94
C THR A 124 -6.87 15.90 -9.98
N VAL A 125 -5.91 16.76 -10.33
CA VAL A 125 -4.78 17.12 -9.46
C VAL A 125 -5.28 17.77 -8.17
N GLU A 126 -6.17 18.76 -8.26
CA GLU A 126 -6.77 19.39 -7.07
C GLU A 126 -7.51 18.38 -6.20
N LYS A 127 -8.37 17.54 -6.80
CA LYS A 127 -9.10 16.47 -6.09
C LYS A 127 -8.13 15.54 -5.36
N SER A 128 -7.08 15.09 -6.03
CA SER A 128 -6.12 14.14 -5.46
C SER A 128 -5.28 14.74 -4.33
N LEU A 129 -4.88 16.01 -4.46
CA LEU A 129 -4.17 16.74 -3.40
C LEU A 129 -5.07 17.00 -2.19
N LYS A 130 -6.36 17.27 -2.40
CA LYS A 130 -7.35 17.38 -1.32
C LYS A 130 -7.55 16.05 -0.60
N LEU A 131 -7.73 14.96 -1.33
CA LEU A 131 -7.82 13.62 -0.75
C LEU A 131 -6.57 13.26 0.06
N ALA A 132 -5.37 13.66 -0.42
CA ALA A 132 -4.10 13.44 0.29
C ALA A 132 -3.85 14.42 1.45
N ILE A 133 -4.81 15.29 1.80
CA ILE A 133 -4.69 16.33 2.86
C ILE A 133 -3.44 17.19 2.62
N LEU A 134 -3.17 17.55 1.38
CA LEU A 134 -1.99 18.32 0.99
C LEU A 134 -2.34 19.65 0.29
N TRP A 135 -3.54 19.79 -0.27
CA TRP A 135 -3.96 20.94 -1.08
C TRP A 135 -3.70 22.27 -0.40
N ASP A 136 -4.16 22.47 0.82
CA ASP A 136 -4.06 23.74 1.53
C ASP A 136 -2.62 24.19 1.78
N GLU A 137 -1.69 23.23 1.80
CA GLU A 137 -0.27 23.50 2.01
C GLU A 137 0.45 23.87 0.71
N VAL A 138 -0.02 23.38 -0.47
CA VAL A 138 0.72 23.51 -1.73
C VAL A 138 -0.02 24.25 -2.86
N GLN A 139 -1.29 24.62 -2.68
CA GLN A 139 -2.10 25.23 -3.75
C GLN A 139 -1.50 26.49 -4.39
N LYS A 140 -0.66 27.24 -3.65
CA LYS A 140 0.06 28.41 -4.15
C LYS A 140 1.44 28.09 -4.73
N GLU A 141 1.83 26.83 -4.71
CA GLU A 141 3.19 26.36 -5.03
C GLU A 141 3.18 25.16 -5.98
N LEU A 142 2.09 24.97 -6.76
CA LEU A 142 1.91 23.82 -7.64
C LEU A 142 3.00 23.67 -8.70
N ASP A 143 3.64 24.78 -9.10
CA ASP A 143 4.74 24.81 -10.08
C ASP A 143 6.12 24.54 -9.46
N LYS A 144 6.24 24.54 -8.11
CA LYS A 144 7.49 24.19 -7.46
C LYS A 144 7.81 22.70 -7.58
N SER A 145 9.11 22.37 -7.57
CA SER A 145 9.55 20.98 -7.57
C SER A 145 8.95 20.18 -6.41
N GLY A 146 8.41 19.00 -6.69
CA GLY A 146 7.93 18.09 -5.64
C GLY A 146 9.02 17.66 -4.65
N ALA A 147 10.30 17.69 -5.06
CA ALA A 147 11.43 17.37 -4.21
C ALA A 147 11.76 18.46 -3.16
N SER A 148 11.25 19.70 -3.34
CA SER A 148 11.46 20.80 -2.39
C SER A 148 10.53 20.74 -1.16
N LEU A 149 9.56 19.86 -1.16
CA LEU A 149 8.61 19.66 -0.06
C LEU A 149 9.27 18.94 1.13
N SER A 150 8.69 19.10 2.33
CA SER A 150 9.11 18.31 3.50
C SER A 150 8.83 16.81 3.31
N GLY A 151 9.50 15.93 4.06
CA GLY A 151 9.33 14.48 3.92
C GLY A 151 7.86 14.03 4.04
N GLY A 152 7.12 14.57 4.99
CA GLY A 152 5.68 14.26 5.14
C GLY A 152 4.82 14.82 4.00
N GLN A 153 5.17 15.98 3.44
CA GLN A 153 4.51 16.52 2.25
C GLN A 153 4.83 15.69 1.01
N GLN A 154 6.10 15.28 0.84
CA GLN A 154 6.50 14.40 -0.26
C GLN A 154 5.76 13.06 -0.21
N GLN A 155 5.59 12.47 0.97
CA GLN A 155 4.83 11.22 1.12
C GLN A 155 3.36 11.41 0.72
N ARG A 156 2.72 12.49 1.18
CA ARG A 156 1.35 12.81 0.77
C ARG A 156 1.25 13.16 -0.72
N LEU A 157 2.28 13.75 -1.32
CA LEU A 157 2.35 13.96 -2.77
C LEU A 157 2.40 12.62 -3.53
N CYS A 158 3.19 11.65 -3.04
CA CYS A 158 3.24 10.30 -3.63
C CYS A 158 1.89 9.58 -3.49
N ILE A 159 1.18 9.79 -2.37
CA ILE A 159 -0.19 9.26 -2.20
C ILE A 159 -1.15 9.95 -3.19
N ALA A 160 -1.10 11.29 -3.32
CA ALA A 160 -1.92 12.02 -4.28
C ALA A 160 -1.69 11.54 -5.73
N ARG A 161 -0.42 11.30 -6.10
CA ARG A 161 -0.04 10.73 -7.40
C ARG A 161 -0.66 9.34 -7.62
N ALA A 162 -0.64 8.49 -6.61
CA ALA A 162 -1.25 7.16 -6.70
C ALA A 162 -2.78 7.24 -6.82
N LEU A 163 -3.42 8.17 -6.10
CA LEU A 163 -4.87 8.38 -6.14
C LEU A 163 -5.38 8.98 -7.45
N ALA A 164 -4.54 9.77 -8.15
CA ALA A 164 -4.93 10.48 -9.36
C ALA A 164 -5.39 9.57 -10.51
N VAL A 165 -4.88 8.35 -10.57
CA VAL A 165 -5.27 7.36 -11.58
C VAL A 165 -6.50 6.54 -11.16
N GLU A 166 -7.14 6.88 -10.03
CA GLU A 166 -8.33 6.25 -9.46
C GLU A 166 -8.16 4.72 -9.34
N PRO A 167 -7.15 4.26 -8.55
CA PRO A 167 -6.93 2.84 -8.34
C PRO A 167 -8.08 2.24 -7.53
N GLU A 168 -8.25 0.92 -7.60
CA GLU A 168 -9.22 0.19 -6.79
C GLU A 168 -8.62 -0.25 -5.45
N VAL A 169 -7.31 -0.48 -5.44
CA VAL A 169 -6.53 -0.89 -4.27
C VAL A 169 -5.31 0.01 -4.11
N ILE A 170 -4.99 0.39 -2.88
CA ILE A 170 -3.81 1.17 -2.54
C ILE A 170 -2.95 0.35 -1.58
N LEU A 171 -1.75 0.00 -2.03
CA LEU A 171 -0.74 -0.66 -1.21
C LEU A 171 0.19 0.39 -0.62
N MET A 172 0.46 0.32 0.68
CA MET A 172 1.35 1.26 1.38
C MET A 172 2.43 0.48 2.15
N ASP A 173 3.67 0.63 1.73
CA ASP A 173 4.83 -0.01 2.39
C ASP A 173 5.41 0.96 3.42
N GLU A 174 5.16 0.73 4.70
CA GLU A 174 5.65 1.53 5.85
C GLU A 174 5.54 3.05 5.64
N PRO A 175 4.35 3.60 5.31
CA PRO A 175 4.22 4.98 4.82
C PRO A 175 4.59 6.07 5.83
N CYS A 176 4.80 5.72 7.09
CA CYS A 176 5.12 6.66 8.18
C CYS A 176 6.50 6.44 8.81
N SER A 177 7.31 5.48 8.35
CA SER A 177 8.53 5.03 9.03
C SER A 177 9.62 6.10 9.24
N ALA A 178 9.64 7.15 8.41
CA ALA A 178 10.65 8.21 8.45
C ALA A 178 10.04 9.60 8.73
N LEU A 179 8.84 9.66 9.32
CA LEU A 179 8.09 10.90 9.50
C LEU A 179 8.00 11.29 10.97
N ASP A 180 7.88 12.59 11.21
CA ASP A 180 7.58 13.14 12.52
C ASP A 180 6.14 12.79 12.98
N PRO A 181 5.83 12.92 14.28
CA PRO A 181 4.51 12.57 14.81
C PRO A 181 3.34 13.32 14.16
N THR A 182 3.54 14.59 13.79
CA THR A 182 2.50 15.43 13.18
C THR A 182 2.19 14.95 11.75
N ALA A 183 3.22 14.68 10.95
CA ALA A 183 3.07 14.12 9.61
C ALA A 183 2.46 12.71 9.66
N THR A 184 2.89 11.88 10.62
CA THR A 184 2.34 10.55 10.87
C THR A 184 0.83 10.63 11.15
N ALA A 185 0.38 11.51 12.05
CA ALA A 185 -1.03 11.66 12.39
C ALA A 185 -1.89 12.06 11.16
N LYS A 186 -1.34 12.92 10.27
CA LYS A 186 -2.03 13.29 9.02
C LYS A 186 -2.18 12.09 8.08
N ILE A 187 -1.15 11.23 7.95
CA ILE A 187 -1.20 10.03 7.10
C ILE A 187 -2.13 8.97 7.71
N GLU A 188 -2.12 8.78 9.02
CA GLU A 188 -3.06 7.86 9.69
C GLU A 188 -4.51 8.28 9.48
N LYS A 189 -4.82 9.57 9.63
CA LYS A 189 -6.15 10.12 9.30
C LYS A 189 -6.51 9.86 7.84
N LEU A 190 -5.56 10.12 6.93
CA LEU A 190 -5.75 9.88 5.50
C LEU A 190 -6.06 8.40 5.20
N ILE A 191 -5.29 7.45 5.76
CA ILE A 191 -5.51 6.01 5.57
C ILE A 191 -6.93 5.62 5.99
N ARG A 192 -7.40 6.07 7.14
CA ARG A 192 -8.76 5.79 7.63
C ARG A 192 -9.83 6.32 6.68
N THR A 193 -9.69 7.58 6.25
CA THR A 193 -10.62 8.18 5.28
C THR A 193 -10.61 7.45 3.93
N LEU A 194 -9.44 7.02 3.46
CA LEU A 194 -9.35 6.25 2.22
C LEU A 194 -10.03 4.88 2.34
N GLY A 195 -9.97 4.21 3.49
CA GLY A 195 -10.62 2.92 3.73
C GLY A 195 -12.13 2.93 3.53
N GLU A 196 -12.78 4.09 3.63
CA GLU A 196 -14.23 4.23 3.39
C GLU A 196 -14.61 4.07 1.91
N SER A 197 -13.67 4.28 0.98
CA SER A 197 -13.93 4.30 -0.48
C SER A 197 -12.94 3.48 -1.30
N TYR A 198 -11.82 3.09 -0.72
CA TYR A 198 -10.76 2.31 -1.36
C TYR A 198 -10.43 1.09 -0.52
N THR A 199 -9.97 0.05 -1.17
CA THR A 199 -9.31 -1.07 -0.47
C THR A 199 -7.87 -0.68 -0.18
N VAL A 200 -7.50 -0.61 1.10
CA VAL A 200 -6.14 -0.19 1.50
C VAL A 200 -5.42 -1.36 2.17
N VAL A 201 -4.19 -1.63 1.74
CA VAL A 201 -3.30 -2.59 2.40
C VAL A 201 -2.06 -1.84 2.87
N ILE A 202 -1.84 -1.81 4.17
CA ILE A 202 -0.69 -1.16 4.78
C ILE A 202 0.27 -2.18 5.39
N VAL A 203 1.55 -2.08 5.08
CA VAL A 203 2.61 -2.76 5.83
C VAL A 203 3.15 -1.80 6.88
N THR A 204 3.26 -2.25 8.11
CA THR A 204 3.90 -1.49 9.19
C THR A 204 4.54 -2.41 10.23
N HIS A 205 5.64 -1.97 10.81
CA HIS A 205 6.24 -2.57 12.01
C HIS A 205 5.74 -1.88 13.30
N ASN A 206 4.97 -0.78 13.17
CA ASN A 206 4.39 -0.07 14.30
C ASN A 206 3.01 -0.65 14.62
N MET A 207 2.93 -1.47 15.66
CA MET A 207 1.70 -2.11 16.12
C MET A 207 0.62 -1.11 16.52
N GLN A 208 1.01 0.00 17.17
CA GLN A 208 0.05 1.04 17.56
C GLN A 208 -0.57 1.71 16.34
N GLN A 209 0.20 1.91 15.26
CA GLN A 209 -0.32 2.42 14.00
C GLN A 209 -1.34 1.44 13.41
N ALA A 210 -0.99 0.15 13.29
CA ALA A 210 -1.91 -0.87 12.80
C ALA A 210 -3.23 -0.88 13.58
N ALA A 211 -3.15 -0.87 14.92
CA ALA A 211 -4.32 -0.85 15.80
C ALA A 211 -5.21 0.40 15.61
N ARG A 212 -4.62 1.56 15.25
CA ARG A 212 -5.40 2.81 15.06
C ARG A 212 -6.07 2.91 13.70
N VAL A 213 -5.45 2.34 12.64
CA VAL A 213 -5.89 2.62 11.27
C VAL A 213 -6.57 1.46 10.57
N ALA A 214 -6.34 0.21 11.00
CA ALA A 214 -6.78 -0.97 10.28
C ALA A 214 -8.09 -1.56 10.82
N ASP A 215 -8.92 -2.06 9.91
CA ASP A 215 -10.09 -2.87 10.21
C ASP A 215 -9.70 -4.34 10.41
N PHE A 216 -8.75 -4.82 9.61
CA PHE A 216 -8.21 -6.18 9.64
C PHE A 216 -6.70 -6.16 9.79
N THR A 217 -6.17 -7.13 10.52
CA THR A 217 -4.73 -7.28 10.72
C THR A 217 -4.28 -8.70 10.41
N ALA A 218 -3.20 -8.80 9.61
CA ALA A 218 -2.49 -10.03 9.28
C ALA A 218 -1.13 -10.02 9.98
N PHE A 219 -0.81 -11.05 10.75
CA PHE A 219 0.51 -11.24 11.33
C PHE A 219 1.33 -12.22 10.48
N LEU A 220 2.43 -11.73 9.93
CA LEU A 220 3.36 -12.49 9.10
C LEU A 220 4.65 -12.78 9.90
N TYR A 221 5.09 -14.04 9.88
CA TYR A 221 6.32 -14.47 10.53
C TYR A 221 7.06 -15.52 9.70
N LEU A 222 8.34 -15.31 9.43
CA LEU A 222 9.23 -16.18 8.63
C LEU A 222 8.63 -16.65 7.29
N GLY A 223 7.89 -15.75 6.66
CA GLY A 223 7.24 -16.00 5.37
C GLY A 223 5.89 -16.66 5.42
N GLU A 224 5.36 -16.95 6.61
CA GLU A 224 4.07 -17.61 6.82
C GLU A 224 3.04 -16.65 7.42
N LEU A 225 1.78 -16.79 7.02
CA LEU A 225 0.65 -16.08 7.64
C LEU A 225 0.26 -16.82 8.92
N VAL A 226 0.63 -16.24 10.06
CA VAL A 226 0.38 -16.87 11.39
C VAL A 226 -1.05 -16.67 11.83
N GLU A 227 -1.59 -15.47 11.65
CA GLU A 227 -2.95 -15.12 12.04
C GLU A 227 -3.49 -13.96 11.20
N TYR A 228 -4.80 -14.00 10.91
CA TYR A 228 -5.51 -12.94 10.21
C TYR A 228 -6.94 -12.82 10.75
N GLY A 229 -7.37 -11.60 11.03
CA GLY A 229 -8.71 -11.33 11.56
C GLY A 229 -8.99 -9.87 11.80
N ASP A 230 -10.12 -9.59 12.45
CA ASP A 230 -10.47 -8.24 12.88
C ASP A 230 -9.36 -7.67 13.79
N THR A 231 -8.98 -6.42 13.55
CA THR A 231 -7.85 -5.79 14.26
C THR A 231 -8.02 -5.82 15.78
N SER A 232 -9.22 -5.52 16.29
CA SER A 232 -9.51 -5.63 17.73
C SER A 232 -9.24 -7.01 18.27
N THR A 233 -9.69 -8.07 17.57
CA THR A 233 -9.45 -9.46 17.99
C THR A 233 -7.96 -9.79 18.01
N ILE A 234 -7.22 -9.40 16.97
CA ILE A 234 -5.77 -9.67 16.88
C ILE A 234 -5.01 -8.99 18.03
N PHE A 235 -5.39 -7.76 18.40
CA PHE A 235 -4.66 -6.99 19.42
C PHE A 235 -5.12 -7.28 20.87
N GLU A 236 -6.39 -7.63 21.09
CA GLU A 236 -6.95 -7.82 22.42
C GLU A 236 -7.00 -9.29 22.84
N ASN A 237 -7.30 -10.19 21.89
CA ASN A 237 -7.48 -11.62 22.18
C ASN A 237 -7.01 -12.50 21.00
N PRO A 238 -5.71 -12.48 20.67
CA PRO A 238 -5.15 -13.29 19.59
C PRO A 238 -5.30 -14.78 19.90
N ARG A 239 -5.59 -15.57 18.88
CA ARG A 239 -5.75 -17.03 18.99
C ARG A 239 -4.40 -17.75 18.99
N ASN A 240 -3.39 -17.17 18.33
CA ASN A 240 -2.07 -17.77 18.20
C ASN A 240 -1.10 -17.18 19.23
N LYS A 241 -0.39 -18.05 19.94
CA LYS A 241 0.59 -17.65 20.96
C LYS A 241 1.75 -16.82 20.40
N LEU A 242 2.15 -17.06 19.13
CA LEU A 242 3.16 -16.25 18.46
C LEU A 242 2.67 -14.80 18.26
N THR A 243 1.41 -14.64 17.88
CA THR A 243 0.78 -13.31 17.73
C THR A 243 0.76 -12.59 19.08
N GLU A 244 0.33 -13.26 20.15
CA GLU A 244 0.32 -12.70 21.51
C GLU A 244 1.71 -12.26 21.95
N ASN A 245 2.73 -13.11 21.76
CA ASN A 245 4.11 -12.79 22.11
C ASN A 245 4.63 -11.59 21.32
N TYR A 246 4.32 -11.50 20.02
CA TYR A 246 4.72 -10.39 19.17
C TYR A 246 4.11 -9.06 19.64
N ILE A 247 2.79 -9.04 19.87
CA ILE A 247 2.05 -7.84 20.27
C ILE A 247 2.45 -7.36 21.67
N THR A 248 2.74 -8.30 22.59
CA THR A 248 3.15 -7.98 23.97
C THR A 248 4.65 -7.66 24.11
N GLY A 249 5.42 -7.67 23.02
CA GLY A 249 6.86 -7.42 23.06
C GLY A 249 7.69 -8.54 23.68
N LYS A 250 7.12 -9.73 23.89
CA LYS A 250 7.81 -10.93 24.43
C LYS A 250 8.45 -11.79 23.32
N PHE A 251 8.66 -11.15 22.19
CA PHE A 251 9.20 -11.77 20.98
C PHE A 251 10.74 -11.60 20.96
N GLY A 252 11.46 -12.67 21.25
CA GLY A 252 12.92 -12.71 21.30
C GLY A 252 13.41 -14.11 21.52
#